data_cf5786477abc91f8ef0683b5c2df79ad
#
_entry.id   cf5786477abc91f8ef0683b5c2df79ad
#
_cell.length_a   1.000
_cell.length_b   1.000
_cell.length_c   1.000
_cell.angle_alpha   90.00
_cell.angle_beta   90.00
_cell.angle_gamma   90.00
#
_symmetry.space_group_name_H-M   'P 1'
#
loop_
_entity.id
_entity.type
_entity.pdbx_description
1 polymer ?
#
loop_
_entity_poly.entity_id
_entity_poly.type
_entity_poly.pdbx_seq_one_letter_code
_entity_poly.pdbx_strand_id
1 'polypeptide(L)'
;LPQDKNKNLNNLITNNMAVLVGKKAPEFVAQAVVNGVEFVENFSLSQYIGKKHVVFFFYPKDFTFVCPTELHAFQENLAEFEKRGVAVVACSTDTEQSHWGWLQMEKNMGGIKGVTYPIVADTNKTISKNYDVLAGDYFYDDDDHLQADGELIAYRGLFLIDKQGIVRHQVVNDLPLGRSVDEALRMVDALQFVEEHGEACPANWNSKKEGLKATHDGVADYLGKH
;
A
#
# COMPACT_ATOMS: atom_id res chain seq x y z
N LEU A 1 -7.96 52.44 6.56
CA LEU A 1 -7.88 51.35 7.58
C LEU A 1 -7.43 50.10 6.87
N PRO A 2 -6.29 49.49 7.21
CA PRO A 2 -5.83 48.23 6.60
C PRO A 2 -6.61 47.07 7.23
N GLN A 3 -7.34 46.33 6.41
CA GLN A 3 -8.03 45.11 6.81
C GLN A 3 -7.05 43.94 6.89
N ASP A 4 -7.11 43.32 8.03
CA ASP A 4 -6.45 42.07 8.48
C ASP A 4 -6.10 41.06 7.39
N LYS A 5 -4.81 40.97 7.04
CA LYS A 5 -4.21 39.87 6.26
C LYS A 5 -3.84 38.67 7.13
N ASN A 6 -4.32 38.57 8.36
CA ASN A 6 -3.86 37.57 9.35
C ASN A 6 -4.87 36.44 9.62
N LYS A 7 -5.83 36.16 8.75
CA LYS A 7 -6.87 35.13 9.02
C LYS A 7 -6.65 33.76 8.37
N ASN A 8 -5.58 33.51 7.61
CA ASN A 8 -5.43 32.24 6.90
C ASN A 8 -4.16 31.44 7.19
N LEU A 9 -3.36 31.80 8.21
CA LEU A 9 -2.16 31.01 8.53
C LEU A 9 -2.43 29.78 9.42
N ASN A 10 -3.64 29.63 9.96
CA ASN A 10 -3.94 28.54 10.91
C ASN A 10 -4.56 27.28 10.28
N ASN A 11 -4.74 27.23 8.96
CA ASN A 11 -5.27 26.04 8.26
C ASN A 11 -4.22 25.24 7.49
N LEU A 12 -2.93 25.54 7.64
CA LEU A 12 -1.83 24.84 6.96
C LEU A 12 -1.07 23.85 7.84
N ILE A 13 -1.59 23.53 9.02
CA ILE A 13 -1.15 22.32 9.71
C ILE A 13 -2.10 21.19 9.27
N THR A 14 -2.04 20.82 8.00
CA THR A 14 -2.44 19.48 7.61
C THR A 14 -1.51 18.54 8.36
N ASN A 15 -2.08 17.72 9.23
CA ASN A 15 -1.36 16.58 9.81
C ASN A 15 -0.84 15.71 8.67
N ASN A 16 0.34 15.99 8.17
CA ASN A 16 1.08 15.09 7.30
C ASN A 16 1.43 13.87 8.14
N MET A 17 0.55 12.87 8.10
CA MET A 17 0.73 11.66 8.88
C MET A 17 1.47 10.62 8.03
N ALA A 18 2.74 10.85 7.75
CA ALA A 18 3.63 9.93 7.03
C ALA A 18 3.58 8.48 7.57
N VAL A 19 3.23 8.31 8.84
CA VAL A 19 3.11 7.00 9.47
C VAL A 19 1.64 6.67 9.72
N LEU A 20 1.13 5.67 8.99
CA LEU A 20 -0.24 5.14 9.14
C LEU A 20 -0.32 3.94 10.08
N VAL A 21 0.81 3.37 10.49
CA VAL A 21 0.84 2.21 11.40
C VAL A 21 0.10 2.52 12.70
N GLY A 22 -0.82 1.63 13.08
CA GLY A 22 -1.69 1.77 14.25
C GLY A 22 -2.95 2.61 14.01
N LYS A 23 -3.16 3.14 12.80
CA LYS A 23 -4.33 3.93 12.43
C LYS A 23 -5.22 3.18 11.45
N LYS A 24 -6.47 3.59 11.32
CA LYS A 24 -7.35 3.10 10.26
C LYS A 24 -6.76 3.45 8.89
N ALA A 25 -6.74 2.48 7.99
CA ALA A 25 -6.40 2.70 6.60
C ALA A 25 -7.38 3.73 5.99
N PRO A 26 -6.88 4.73 5.25
CA PRO A 26 -7.75 5.69 4.57
C PRO A 26 -8.75 4.98 3.66
N GLU A 27 -10.04 5.28 3.85
CA GLU A 27 -11.11 4.71 3.05
C GLU A 27 -11.19 5.40 1.67
N PHE A 28 -11.59 4.64 0.67
CA PHE A 28 -11.85 5.15 -0.67
C PHE A 28 -12.90 4.32 -1.40
N VAL A 29 -13.49 4.92 -2.42
CA VAL A 29 -14.27 4.24 -3.46
C VAL A 29 -13.72 4.73 -4.80
N ALA A 30 -13.32 3.80 -5.66
CA ALA A 30 -12.69 4.12 -6.94
C ALA A 30 -13.00 3.04 -7.99
N GLN A 31 -12.73 3.34 -9.25
CA GLN A 31 -12.76 2.35 -10.31
C GLN A 31 -11.56 1.38 -10.17
N ALA A 32 -11.76 0.15 -10.60
CA ALA A 32 -10.70 -0.86 -10.62
C ALA A 32 -10.90 -1.84 -11.76
N VAL A 33 -9.82 -2.51 -12.15
CA VAL A 33 -9.89 -3.72 -12.98
C VAL A 33 -9.62 -4.94 -12.10
N VAL A 34 -10.50 -5.94 -12.17
CA VAL A 34 -10.38 -7.18 -11.41
C VAL A 34 -10.33 -8.40 -12.36
N ASN A 35 -9.74 -9.49 -11.89
CA ASN A 35 -9.59 -10.73 -12.67
C ASN A 35 -8.93 -10.52 -14.06
N GLY A 36 -8.15 -9.44 -14.21
CA GLY A 36 -7.45 -9.11 -15.45
C GLY A 36 -8.33 -8.54 -16.58
N VAL A 37 -9.65 -8.49 -16.42
CA VAL A 37 -10.58 -8.12 -17.51
C VAL A 37 -11.83 -7.33 -17.07
N GLU A 38 -12.26 -7.44 -15.81
CA GLU A 38 -13.53 -6.90 -15.35
C GLU A 38 -13.39 -5.48 -14.79
N PHE A 39 -14.21 -4.55 -15.28
CA PHE A 39 -14.31 -3.20 -14.72
C PHE A 39 -15.27 -3.16 -13.53
N VAL A 40 -14.83 -2.61 -12.42
CA VAL A 40 -15.63 -2.38 -11.21
C VAL A 40 -15.65 -0.88 -10.90
N GLU A 41 -16.84 -0.27 -10.88
CA GLU A 41 -16.99 1.17 -10.68
C GLU A 41 -16.78 1.61 -9.22
N ASN A 42 -17.21 0.80 -8.27
CA ASN A 42 -17.25 1.14 -6.85
C ASN A 42 -16.41 0.16 -6.02
N PHE A 43 -15.13 0.03 -6.36
CA PHE A 43 -14.20 -0.80 -5.61
C PHE A 43 -13.80 -0.10 -4.30
N SER A 44 -13.78 -0.86 -3.20
CA SER A 44 -13.32 -0.38 -1.89
C SER A 44 -12.68 -1.52 -1.10
N LEU A 45 -11.68 -1.20 -0.27
CA LEU A 45 -11.09 -2.18 0.66
C LEU A 45 -12.06 -2.61 1.77
N SER A 46 -13.14 -1.87 2.00
CA SER A 46 -14.17 -2.21 3.00
C SER A 46 -14.79 -3.61 2.80
N GLN A 47 -14.80 -4.13 1.57
CA GLN A 47 -15.28 -5.48 1.26
C GLN A 47 -14.49 -6.59 1.95
N TYR A 48 -13.25 -6.33 2.36
CA TYR A 48 -12.36 -7.27 3.04
C TYR A 48 -12.43 -7.16 4.57
N ILE A 49 -12.92 -6.04 5.10
CA ILE A 49 -12.99 -5.78 6.55
C ILE A 49 -13.84 -6.86 7.24
N GLY A 50 -13.35 -7.37 8.36
CA GLY A 50 -13.95 -8.49 9.10
C GLY A 50 -13.69 -9.88 8.49
N LYS A 51 -13.09 -9.98 7.29
CA LYS A 51 -12.94 -11.24 6.55
C LYS A 51 -11.48 -11.61 6.29
N LYS A 52 -10.70 -10.69 5.72
CA LYS A 52 -9.32 -10.92 5.27
C LYS A 52 -8.40 -9.79 5.71
N HIS A 53 -7.13 -10.09 5.89
CA HIS A 53 -6.07 -9.08 5.84
C HIS A 53 -5.91 -8.59 4.41
N VAL A 54 -5.32 -7.40 4.23
CA VAL A 54 -5.08 -6.83 2.90
C VAL A 54 -3.62 -6.39 2.80
N VAL A 55 -2.96 -6.80 1.74
CA VAL A 55 -1.74 -6.18 1.25
C VAL A 55 -2.15 -5.21 0.15
N PHE A 56 -2.16 -3.92 0.47
CA PHE A 56 -2.47 -2.83 -0.45
C PHE A 56 -1.19 -2.14 -0.84
N PHE A 57 -0.88 -2.12 -2.14
CA PHE A 57 0.37 -1.54 -2.61
C PHE A 57 0.18 -0.60 -3.80
N PHE A 58 1.01 0.44 -3.81
CA PHE A 58 1.03 1.45 -4.85
C PHE A 58 2.20 1.22 -5.81
N TYR A 59 2.03 1.54 -7.07
CA TYR A 59 3.09 1.62 -8.06
C TYR A 59 2.92 2.90 -8.90
N PRO A 60 4.01 3.45 -9.47
CA PRO A 60 3.98 4.78 -10.11
C PRO A 60 3.02 4.89 -11.29
N LYS A 61 3.25 4.12 -12.34
CA LYS A 61 2.52 4.18 -13.62
C LYS A 61 2.52 2.85 -14.35
N ASP A 62 1.50 2.66 -15.19
CA ASP A 62 1.47 1.60 -16.20
C ASP A 62 2.56 1.80 -17.28
N PHE A 63 2.88 0.76 -18.00
CA PHE A 63 3.82 0.76 -19.13
C PHE A 63 5.22 1.28 -18.78
N THR A 64 5.69 1.05 -17.54
CA THR A 64 7.02 1.46 -17.05
C THR A 64 7.94 0.24 -16.86
N PHE A 65 9.06 0.40 -16.13
CA PHE A 65 10.16 -0.57 -16.16
C PHE A 65 10.19 -1.51 -14.96
N VAL A 66 10.18 -0.98 -13.74
CA VAL A 66 10.19 -1.78 -12.49
C VAL A 66 8.80 -2.34 -12.19
N CYS A 67 7.73 -1.58 -12.49
CA CYS A 67 6.37 -1.92 -12.12
C CYS A 67 5.91 -3.30 -12.59
N PRO A 68 6.11 -3.73 -13.86
CA PRO A 68 5.67 -5.05 -14.28
C PRO A 68 6.39 -6.17 -13.53
N THR A 69 7.64 -5.97 -13.10
CA THR A 69 8.37 -6.98 -12.33
C THR A 69 7.75 -7.19 -10.95
N GLU A 70 7.31 -6.12 -10.28
CA GLU A 70 6.62 -6.21 -8.99
C GLU A 70 5.24 -6.85 -9.14
N LEU A 71 4.44 -6.40 -10.13
CA LEU A 71 3.09 -6.92 -10.33
C LEU A 71 3.12 -8.43 -10.62
N HIS A 72 4.06 -8.89 -11.44
CA HIS A 72 4.25 -10.33 -11.66
C HIS A 72 4.73 -11.07 -10.41
N ALA A 73 5.65 -10.50 -9.63
CA ALA A 73 6.13 -11.12 -8.39
C ALA A 73 5.00 -11.31 -7.36
N PHE A 74 4.10 -10.33 -7.22
CA PHE A 74 2.89 -10.49 -6.40
C PHE A 74 1.95 -11.54 -6.98
N GLN A 75 1.78 -11.61 -8.30
CA GLN A 75 0.94 -12.63 -8.94
C GLN A 75 1.50 -14.04 -8.76
N GLU A 76 2.80 -14.21 -8.93
CA GLU A 76 3.48 -15.51 -8.74
C GLU A 76 3.35 -16.03 -7.29
N ASN A 77 3.18 -15.12 -6.34
CA ASN A 77 2.96 -15.43 -4.92
C ASN A 77 1.50 -15.30 -4.46
N LEU A 78 0.55 -15.03 -5.37
CA LEU A 78 -0.84 -14.76 -4.99
C LEU A 78 -1.47 -15.91 -4.19
N ALA A 79 -1.23 -17.15 -4.60
CA ALA A 79 -1.71 -18.34 -3.89
C ALA A 79 -1.20 -18.43 -2.45
N GLU A 80 0.03 -17.96 -2.17
CA GLU A 80 0.59 -17.93 -0.81
C GLU A 80 -0.09 -16.85 0.05
N PHE A 81 -0.47 -15.71 -0.52
CA PHE A 81 -1.29 -14.71 0.17
C PHE A 81 -2.71 -15.24 0.44
N GLU A 82 -3.34 -15.84 -0.56
CA GLU A 82 -4.69 -16.40 -0.43
C GLU A 82 -4.77 -17.50 0.63
N LYS A 83 -3.79 -18.41 0.67
CA LYS A 83 -3.66 -19.46 1.69
C LYS A 83 -3.59 -18.89 3.12
N ARG A 84 -3.03 -17.69 3.27
CA ARG A 84 -2.97 -16.96 4.54
C ARG A 84 -4.22 -16.10 4.81
N GLY A 85 -5.23 -16.16 3.94
CA GLY A 85 -6.44 -15.34 4.06
C GLY A 85 -6.16 -13.86 3.82
N VAL A 86 -5.23 -13.52 2.94
CA VAL A 86 -4.84 -12.16 2.59
C VAL A 86 -5.30 -11.83 1.17
N ALA A 87 -5.92 -10.67 1.00
CA ALA A 87 -6.19 -10.10 -0.31
C ALA A 87 -5.02 -9.21 -0.74
N VAL A 88 -4.62 -9.33 -1.99
CA VAL A 88 -3.63 -8.44 -2.62
C VAL A 88 -4.38 -7.45 -3.49
N VAL A 89 -4.07 -6.16 -3.39
CA VAL A 89 -4.68 -5.07 -4.17
C VAL A 89 -3.59 -4.09 -4.57
N ALA A 90 -3.51 -3.78 -5.85
CA ALA A 90 -2.61 -2.76 -6.40
C ALA A 90 -3.36 -1.44 -6.65
N CYS A 91 -2.62 -0.33 -6.72
CA CYS A 91 -3.14 0.98 -7.05
C CYS A 91 -2.08 1.80 -7.80
N SER A 92 -2.47 2.52 -8.84
CA SER A 92 -1.66 3.58 -9.44
C SER A 92 -2.50 4.80 -9.82
N THR A 93 -1.84 5.85 -10.24
CA THR A 93 -2.48 7.11 -10.65
C THR A 93 -3.03 7.10 -12.08
N ASP A 94 -2.96 5.95 -12.76
CA ASP A 94 -3.53 5.76 -14.11
C ASP A 94 -5.02 5.45 -14.08
N THR A 95 -5.62 5.40 -15.27
CA THR A 95 -7.03 5.09 -15.45
C THR A 95 -7.27 3.57 -15.48
N GLU A 96 -8.49 3.13 -15.19
CA GLU A 96 -8.90 1.74 -15.31
C GLU A 96 -8.78 1.22 -16.75
N GLN A 97 -8.93 2.09 -17.77
CA GLN A 97 -8.70 1.72 -19.18
C GLN A 97 -7.22 1.47 -19.46
N SER A 98 -6.32 2.26 -18.86
CA SER A 98 -4.87 2.03 -18.95
C SER A 98 -4.51 0.69 -18.34
N HIS A 99 -4.99 0.41 -17.11
CA HIS A 99 -4.79 -0.88 -16.44
C HIS A 99 -5.27 -2.04 -17.28
N TRP A 100 -6.50 -1.94 -17.81
CA TRP A 100 -7.05 -2.97 -18.68
C TRP A 100 -6.20 -3.19 -19.93
N GLY A 101 -5.78 -2.13 -20.60
CA GLY A 101 -4.91 -2.21 -21.78
C GLY A 101 -3.59 -2.91 -21.47
N TRP A 102 -2.96 -2.59 -20.35
CA TRP A 102 -1.70 -3.20 -19.94
C TRP A 102 -1.86 -4.67 -19.50
N LEU A 103 -3.01 -5.02 -18.92
CA LEU A 103 -3.40 -6.40 -18.60
C LEU A 103 -3.62 -7.29 -19.83
N GLN A 104 -3.84 -6.71 -21.02
CA GLN A 104 -3.93 -7.49 -22.27
C GLN A 104 -2.55 -7.69 -22.93
N MET A 105 -1.54 -6.93 -22.53
CA MET A 105 -0.21 -6.97 -23.11
C MET A 105 0.62 -8.13 -22.53
N GLU A 106 1.29 -8.89 -23.43
CA GLU A 106 2.10 -10.05 -23.07
C GLU A 106 3.32 -9.68 -22.21
N LYS A 107 3.71 -10.56 -21.27
CA LYS A 107 4.84 -10.37 -20.35
C LYS A 107 6.16 -10.08 -21.09
N ASN A 108 6.43 -10.78 -22.18
CA ASN A 108 7.65 -10.58 -23.00
C ASN A 108 7.67 -9.26 -23.77
N MET A 109 6.58 -8.53 -23.79
CA MET A 109 6.46 -7.17 -24.33
C MET A 109 6.44 -6.09 -23.24
N GLY A 110 6.70 -6.44 -21.99
CA GLY A 110 6.62 -5.54 -20.84
C GLY A 110 5.21 -5.37 -20.27
N GLY A 111 4.26 -6.21 -20.67
CA GLY A 111 2.89 -6.20 -20.17
C GLY A 111 2.71 -6.99 -18.87
N ILE A 112 1.51 -6.91 -18.32
CA ILE A 112 1.14 -7.57 -17.06
C ILE A 112 0.02 -8.61 -17.24
N LYS A 113 -0.10 -9.16 -18.43
CA LYS A 113 -1.05 -10.24 -18.71
C LYS A 113 -0.85 -11.41 -17.74
N GLY A 114 -1.95 -11.86 -17.17
CA GLY A 114 -1.96 -12.92 -16.15
C GLY A 114 -2.05 -12.41 -14.71
N VAL A 115 -1.93 -11.10 -14.47
CA VAL A 115 -2.26 -10.50 -13.17
C VAL A 115 -3.78 -10.55 -12.97
N THR A 116 -4.24 -11.08 -11.82
CA THR A 116 -5.67 -11.31 -11.54
C THR A 116 -6.19 -10.57 -10.32
N TYR A 117 -5.33 -10.14 -9.40
CA TYR A 117 -5.75 -9.33 -8.27
C TYR A 117 -6.20 -7.93 -8.72
N PRO A 118 -7.05 -7.24 -7.94
CA PRO A 118 -7.56 -5.92 -8.28
C PRO A 118 -6.47 -4.87 -8.48
N ILE A 119 -6.60 -4.05 -9.53
CA ILE A 119 -5.79 -2.85 -9.77
C ILE A 119 -6.71 -1.64 -9.74
N VAL A 120 -6.52 -0.76 -8.75
CA VAL A 120 -7.33 0.43 -8.46
C VAL A 120 -6.79 1.63 -9.24
N ALA A 121 -7.69 2.37 -9.86
CA ALA A 121 -7.41 3.59 -10.63
C ALA A 121 -7.56 4.84 -9.74
N ASP A 122 -6.45 5.41 -9.29
CA ASP A 122 -6.41 6.65 -8.49
C ASP A 122 -6.20 7.88 -9.39
N THR A 123 -7.07 8.07 -10.37
CA THR A 123 -6.93 9.12 -11.40
C THR A 123 -6.91 10.53 -10.83
N ASN A 124 -7.62 10.78 -9.73
CA ASN A 124 -7.65 12.07 -9.03
C ASN A 124 -6.57 12.20 -7.94
N LYS A 125 -5.77 11.17 -7.73
CA LYS A 125 -4.62 11.10 -6.80
C LYS A 125 -4.97 11.25 -5.31
N THR A 126 -6.27 11.16 -4.98
CA THR A 126 -6.72 11.30 -3.58
C THR A 126 -6.34 10.11 -2.71
N ILE A 127 -6.28 8.91 -3.29
CA ILE A 127 -5.88 7.70 -2.57
C ILE A 127 -4.38 7.79 -2.25
N SER A 128 -3.54 8.04 -3.26
CA SER A 128 -2.09 8.20 -3.08
C SER A 128 -1.75 9.34 -2.10
N LYS A 129 -2.51 10.46 -2.15
CA LYS A 129 -2.35 11.56 -1.21
C LYS A 129 -2.69 11.16 0.22
N ASN A 130 -3.83 10.49 0.44
CA ASN A 130 -4.29 10.07 1.76
C ASN A 130 -3.41 8.98 2.40
N TYR A 131 -2.76 8.15 1.57
CA TYR A 131 -1.77 7.17 2.02
C TYR A 131 -0.36 7.75 2.14
N ASP A 132 -0.19 9.06 1.88
CA ASP A 132 1.07 9.80 1.94
C ASP A 132 2.19 9.17 1.08
N VAL A 133 1.79 8.75 -0.13
CA VAL A 133 2.71 8.17 -1.13
C VAL A 133 2.70 8.93 -2.46
N LEU A 134 2.04 10.08 -2.55
CA LEU A 134 2.05 10.90 -3.76
C LEU A 134 3.38 11.67 -3.87
N ALA A 135 4.08 11.50 -5.00
CA ALA A 135 5.30 12.23 -5.31
C ALA A 135 4.96 13.61 -5.89
N GLY A 136 4.94 14.60 -5.04
CA GLY A 136 4.59 15.98 -5.37
C GLY A 136 3.25 16.43 -4.80
N ASP A 137 2.98 17.71 -4.99
CA ASP A 137 1.75 18.37 -4.53
C ASP A 137 1.30 19.43 -5.52
N TYR A 138 0.05 19.87 -5.40
CA TYR A 138 -0.45 21.03 -6.10
C TYR A 138 -0.30 22.28 -5.24
N PHE A 139 0.04 23.42 -5.87
CA PHE A 139 0.07 24.72 -5.24
C PHE A 139 -0.39 25.80 -6.22
N TYR A 140 -0.72 26.97 -5.74
CA TYR A 140 -0.99 28.13 -6.58
C TYR A 140 0.21 29.06 -6.55
N ASP A 141 0.63 29.54 -7.74
CA ASP A 141 1.68 30.54 -7.87
C ASP A 141 1.17 31.96 -7.52
N ASP A 142 2.05 32.97 -7.61
CA ASP A 142 1.70 34.36 -7.27
C ASP A 142 0.63 34.98 -8.17
N ASP A 143 0.37 34.41 -9.34
CA ASP A 143 -0.64 34.82 -10.32
C ASP A 143 -1.92 33.98 -10.24
N ASP A 144 -2.13 33.19 -9.17
CA ASP A 144 -3.26 32.29 -8.96
C ASP A 144 -3.40 31.16 -10.00
N HIS A 145 -2.30 30.76 -10.65
CA HIS A 145 -2.28 29.61 -11.54
C HIS A 145 -1.93 28.34 -10.76
N LEU A 146 -2.67 27.25 -11.03
CA LEU A 146 -2.40 25.94 -10.44
C LEU A 146 -1.10 25.35 -11.02
N GLN A 147 -0.18 25.01 -10.14
CA GLN A 147 1.11 24.41 -10.43
C GLN A 147 1.25 23.06 -9.72
N ALA A 148 2.28 22.29 -10.08
CA ALA A 148 2.67 21.06 -9.40
C ALA A 148 4.19 21.05 -9.17
N ASP A 149 4.63 20.61 -8.00
CA ASP A 149 6.05 20.53 -7.62
C ASP A 149 6.67 19.14 -7.84
N GLY A 150 5.95 18.21 -8.46
CA GLY A 150 6.40 16.85 -8.74
C GLY A 150 5.64 16.17 -9.86
N GLU A 151 5.92 14.89 -10.09
CA GLU A 151 5.28 14.11 -11.16
C GLU A 151 3.83 13.72 -10.86
N LEU A 152 3.39 13.86 -9.60
CA LEU A 152 2.07 13.46 -9.12
C LEU A 152 1.74 11.99 -9.42
N ILE A 153 2.72 11.13 -9.24
CA ILE A 153 2.63 9.68 -9.30
C ILE A 153 2.82 9.08 -7.92
N ALA A 154 2.46 7.83 -7.72
CA ALA A 154 2.68 7.19 -6.44
C ALA A 154 4.12 6.69 -6.27
N TYR A 155 4.73 6.93 -5.11
CA TYR A 155 5.87 6.13 -4.64
C TYR A 155 5.46 4.67 -4.46
N ARG A 156 6.45 3.77 -4.30
CA ARG A 156 6.19 2.34 -4.09
C ARG A 156 5.81 2.07 -2.65
N GLY A 157 4.62 2.53 -2.24
CA GLY A 157 4.06 2.25 -0.93
C GLY A 157 3.47 0.84 -0.85
N LEU A 158 3.62 0.15 0.28
CA LEU A 158 2.93 -1.08 0.62
C LEU A 158 2.43 -0.99 2.05
N PHE A 159 1.20 -1.40 2.26
CA PHE A 159 0.50 -1.36 3.55
C PHE A 159 -0.12 -2.72 3.83
N LEU A 160 0.26 -3.33 4.95
CA LEU A 160 -0.43 -4.50 5.49
C LEU A 160 -1.52 -4.01 6.43
N ILE A 161 -2.76 -4.31 6.09
CA ILE A 161 -3.97 -3.88 6.80
C ILE A 161 -4.61 -5.12 7.42
N ASP A 162 -4.93 -5.05 8.71
CA ASP A 162 -5.58 -6.15 9.41
C ASP A 162 -7.08 -6.24 9.10
N LYS A 163 -7.73 -7.28 9.65
CA LYS A 163 -9.19 -7.51 9.48
C LYS A 163 -10.05 -6.41 10.11
N GLN A 164 -9.50 -5.59 11.01
CA GLN A 164 -10.18 -4.44 11.62
C GLN A 164 -10.00 -3.16 10.79
N GLY A 165 -9.23 -3.23 9.71
CA GLY A 165 -8.91 -2.08 8.85
C GLY A 165 -7.80 -1.20 9.39
N ILE A 166 -6.98 -1.72 10.32
CA ILE A 166 -5.85 -0.99 10.89
C ILE A 166 -4.58 -1.34 10.12
N VAL A 167 -3.79 -0.33 9.75
CA VAL A 167 -2.47 -0.54 9.15
C VAL A 167 -1.52 -1.09 10.22
N ARG A 168 -0.91 -2.24 9.95
CA ARG A 168 0.02 -2.90 10.87
C ARG A 168 1.47 -2.85 10.45
N HIS A 169 1.71 -2.68 9.16
CA HIS A 169 3.04 -2.51 8.59
C HIS A 169 2.94 -1.60 7.37
N GLN A 170 3.96 -0.79 7.14
CA GLN A 170 4.13 -0.03 5.91
C GLN A 170 5.60 0.02 5.49
N VAL A 171 5.82 0.05 4.19
CA VAL A 171 7.11 0.36 3.57
C VAL A 171 6.86 1.27 2.38
N VAL A 172 7.70 2.27 2.19
CA VAL A 172 7.65 3.16 1.03
C VAL A 172 9.05 3.24 0.43
N ASN A 173 9.18 2.76 -0.80
CA ASN A 173 10.41 2.82 -1.56
C ASN A 173 10.34 3.95 -2.60
N ASP A 174 11.50 4.50 -2.92
CA ASP A 174 11.66 5.40 -4.05
C ASP A 174 11.41 4.68 -5.38
N LEU A 175 11.16 5.44 -6.43
CA LEU A 175 10.68 4.97 -7.74
C LEU A 175 11.53 3.85 -8.37
N PRO A 176 12.91 3.87 -8.30
CA PRO A 176 13.73 2.82 -8.90
C PRO A 176 13.88 1.55 -8.05
N LEU A 177 13.35 1.54 -6.81
CA LEU A 177 13.59 0.49 -5.83
C LEU A 177 12.38 -0.45 -5.68
N GLY A 178 12.37 -1.58 -6.40
CA GLY A 178 11.35 -2.61 -6.26
C GLY A 178 11.29 -3.21 -4.83
N ARG A 179 10.10 -3.65 -4.42
CA ARG A 179 9.86 -4.21 -3.08
C ARG A 179 10.09 -5.71 -3.05
N SER A 180 10.37 -6.24 -1.87
CA SER A 180 10.47 -7.69 -1.62
C SER A 180 9.08 -8.26 -1.29
N VAL A 181 8.59 -9.19 -2.12
CA VAL A 181 7.35 -9.94 -1.85
C VAL A 181 7.53 -10.92 -0.70
N ASP A 182 8.73 -11.52 -0.57
CA ASP A 182 9.08 -12.39 0.56
C ASP A 182 8.98 -11.65 1.90
N GLU A 183 9.40 -10.38 1.95
CA GLU A 183 9.25 -9.56 3.15
C GLU A 183 7.77 -9.25 3.44
N ALA A 184 6.96 -8.99 2.42
CA ALA A 184 5.52 -8.81 2.60
C ALA A 184 4.86 -10.08 3.18
N LEU A 185 5.20 -11.26 2.67
CA LEU A 185 4.74 -12.54 3.21
C LEU A 185 5.23 -12.77 4.65
N ARG A 186 6.52 -12.47 4.92
CA ARG A 186 7.08 -12.57 6.28
C ARG A 186 6.33 -11.68 7.26
N MET A 187 5.94 -10.46 6.87
CA MET A 187 5.18 -9.54 7.72
C MET A 187 3.74 -9.99 7.92
N VAL A 188 3.13 -10.64 6.92
CA VAL A 188 1.83 -11.30 7.08
C VAL A 188 1.93 -12.42 8.12
N ASP A 189 2.92 -13.32 7.99
CA ASP A 189 3.15 -14.41 8.95
C ASP A 189 3.38 -13.87 10.37
N ALA A 190 4.16 -12.79 10.50
CA ALA A 190 4.43 -12.15 11.78
C ALA A 190 3.16 -11.55 12.41
N LEU A 191 2.33 -10.86 11.62
CA LEU A 191 1.07 -10.31 12.10
C LEU A 191 0.13 -11.42 12.60
N GLN A 192 -0.04 -12.47 11.81
CA GLN A 192 -0.91 -13.60 12.17
C GLN A 192 -0.39 -14.34 13.40
N PHE A 193 0.92 -14.52 13.54
CA PHE A 193 1.54 -15.10 14.73
C PHE A 193 1.21 -14.28 16.00
N VAL A 194 1.34 -12.95 15.93
CA VAL A 194 1.00 -12.06 17.05
C VAL A 194 -0.50 -12.14 17.40
N GLU A 195 -1.37 -12.19 16.37
CA GLU A 195 -2.82 -12.30 16.58
C GLU A 195 -3.22 -13.64 17.21
N GLU A 196 -2.55 -14.73 16.85
CA GLU A 196 -2.87 -16.08 17.33
C GLU A 196 -2.28 -16.36 18.72
N HIS A 197 -1.04 -15.95 18.98
CA HIS A 197 -0.30 -16.33 20.17
C HIS A 197 -0.22 -15.22 21.24
N GLY A 198 -0.46 -13.96 20.85
CA GLY A 198 -0.29 -12.80 21.75
C GLY A 198 1.19 -12.56 22.12
N GLU A 199 2.13 -13.22 21.46
CA GLU A 199 3.57 -13.07 21.66
C GLU A 199 4.14 -12.09 20.64
N ALA A 200 5.28 -11.45 20.96
CA ALA A 200 5.98 -10.58 20.04
C ALA A 200 6.88 -11.35 19.08
N CYS A 201 7.07 -10.82 17.88
CA CYS A 201 8.05 -11.31 16.92
C CYS A 201 9.39 -10.59 17.16
N PRO A 202 10.47 -11.26 17.59
CA PRO A 202 11.77 -10.62 17.77
C PRO A 202 12.40 -10.23 16.42
N ALA A 203 13.54 -9.54 16.48
CA ALA A 203 14.27 -9.14 15.28
C ALA A 203 14.57 -10.35 14.37
N ASN A 204 14.41 -10.18 13.05
CA ASN A 204 14.61 -11.24 12.05
C ASN A 204 13.73 -12.49 12.26
N TRP A 205 12.58 -12.32 12.89
CA TRP A 205 11.62 -13.41 13.07
C TRP A 205 11.09 -13.90 11.72
N ASN A 206 10.84 -15.19 11.64
CA ASN A 206 10.08 -15.84 10.57
C ASN A 206 9.29 -17.01 11.16
N SER A 207 8.40 -17.60 10.38
CA SER A 207 7.49 -18.67 10.80
C SER A 207 8.15 -19.97 11.32
N LYS A 208 9.48 -20.10 11.22
CA LYS A 208 10.27 -21.22 11.75
C LYS A 208 10.89 -20.93 13.13
N LYS A 209 10.70 -19.70 13.65
CA LYS A 209 11.30 -19.25 14.91
C LYS A 209 10.22 -19.09 15.99
N GLU A 210 10.63 -19.29 17.25
CA GLU A 210 9.76 -19.02 18.40
C GLU A 210 9.46 -17.53 18.56
N GLY A 211 8.33 -17.23 19.19
CA GLY A 211 7.95 -15.89 19.61
C GLY A 211 8.67 -15.48 20.90
N LEU A 212 8.38 -14.27 21.33
CA LEU A 212 8.92 -13.66 22.54
C LEU A 212 7.77 -13.22 23.44
N LYS A 213 7.71 -13.72 24.66
CA LYS A 213 6.78 -13.17 25.67
C LYS A 213 7.20 -11.75 26.02
N ALA A 214 6.29 -10.81 25.90
CA ALA A 214 6.55 -9.39 26.17
C ALA A 214 6.60 -9.09 27.68
N THR A 215 7.49 -9.80 28.41
CA THR A 215 7.76 -9.64 29.84
C THR A 215 9.29 -9.58 30.05
N HIS A 216 9.73 -9.04 31.20
CA HIS A 216 11.16 -8.98 31.52
C HIS A 216 11.80 -10.38 31.53
N ASP A 217 11.16 -11.33 32.18
CA ASP A 217 11.62 -12.72 32.24
C ASP A 217 11.60 -13.39 30.86
N GLY A 218 10.56 -13.13 30.05
CA GLY A 218 10.45 -13.66 28.69
C GLY A 218 11.56 -13.15 27.77
N VAL A 219 11.97 -11.90 27.91
CA VAL A 219 13.13 -11.35 27.18
C VAL A 219 14.42 -11.99 27.64
N ALA A 220 14.61 -12.15 28.95
CA ALA A 220 15.82 -12.78 29.52
C ALA A 220 15.92 -14.25 29.07
N ASP A 221 14.83 -15.01 29.12
CA ASP A 221 14.78 -16.40 28.65
C ASP A 221 15.08 -16.53 27.16
N TYR A 222 14.52 -15.65 26.33
CA TYR A 222 14.75 -15.64 24.90
C TYR A 222 16.22 -15.35 24.58
N LEU A 223 16.79 -14.28 25.14
CA LEU A 223 18.17 -13.87 24.91
C LEU A 223 19.18 -14.88 25.50
N GLY A 224 18.83 -15.62 26.55
CA GLY A 224 19.65 -16.67 27.13
C GLY A 224 19.78 -17.92 26.25
N LYS A 225 18.87 -18.11 25.28
CA LYS A 225 18.87 -19.25 24.32
C LYS A 225 19.49 -18.91 22.97
N HIS A 226 19.61 -17.61 22.64
CA HIS A 226 20.05 -17.07 21.36
C HIS A 226 21.24 -16.13 21.53
#